data_2116f0e934adf2fa4b116fcd096d775e
#
_entry.id   2116f0e934adf2fa4b116fcd096d775e
#
_cell.length_a   1.000
_cell.length_b   1.000
_cell.length_c   1.000
_cell.angle_alpha   90.00
_cell.angle_beta   90.00
_cell.angle_gamma   90.00
#
_symmetry.space_group_name_H-M   'P 1'
#
loop_
_entity.id
_entity.type
_entity.pdbx_description
1 polymer ?
#
loop_
_entity_poly.entity_id
_entity_poly.type
_entity_poly.pdbx_seq_one_letter_code
_entity_poly.pdbx_strand_id
1 'polypeptide(L)'
;MKNVYFLSDAHLGSRAIAHGRTQERRLVNFLDSIKHNAAAVYLLGDIFDFWYEFKLVVPKGYTRFLGKISELTDLGVEVHFFIGNHDIWCGDYLEKECGVTIHRQPLTCEIYGKEFFLAHGDGLGDKDAKFKLLRSMFHSTCLLYTSPSPRD
;
A
#
# COMPACT_ATOMS: atom_id res chain seq x y z
N MET A 1 11.28 -9.73 22.23
CA MET A 1 10.08 -9.89 21.34
C MET A 1 10.15 -8.81 20.30
N LYS A 2 9.97 -9.14 19.02
CA LYS A 2 9.95 -8.14 17.94
C LYS A 2 8.60 -7.42 17.90
N ASN A 3 8.59 -6.20 17.38
CA ASN A 3 7.38 -5.37 17.31
C ASN A 3 6.63 -5.55 15.98
N VAL A 4 5.36 -5.21 15.98
CA VAL A 4 4.53 -5.10 14.79
C VAL A 4 4.12 -3.63 14.62
N TYR A 5 4.28 -3.12 13.42
CA TYR A 5 4.02 -1.71 13.10
C TYR A 5 2.89 -1.55 12.11
N PHE A 6 2.07 -0.53 12.30
CA PHE A 6 0.94 -0.19 11.45
C PHE A 6 1.10 1.24 10.94
N LEU A 7 0.94 1.43 9.64
CA LEU A 7 1.08 2.71 8.93
C LEU A 7 -0.05 2.82 7.91
N SER A 8 -0.57 4.03 7.69
CA SER A 8 -1.56 4.31 6.65
C SER A 8 -1.40 5.73 6.12
N ASP A 9 -2.07 6.04 5.04
CA ASP A 9 -2.30 7.40 4.55
C ASP A 9 -1.02 8.22 4.39
N ALA A 10 0.03 7.61 3.89
CA ALA A 10 1.28 8.31 3.61
C ALA A 10 1.19 9.22 2.37
N HIS A 11 0.28 8.92 1.44
CA HIS A 11 0.01 9.69 0.21
C HIS A 11 1.28 10.15 -0.50
N LEU A 12 2.24 9.23 -0.68
CA LEU A 12 3.49 9.52 -1.37
C LEU A 12 3.20 10.01 -2.79
N GLY A 13 3.79 11.14 -3.16
CA GLY A 13 3.60 11.78 -4.46
C GLY A 13 2.44 12.77 -4.52
N SER A 14 1.72 13.00 -3.41
CA SER A 14 0.64 13.97 -3.38
C SER A 14 1.13 15.38 -3.69
N ARG A 15 0.42 16.05 -4.61
CA ARG A 15 0.67 17.45 -4.96
C ARG A 15 0.25 18.42 -3.84
N ALA A 16 -0.62 17.97 -2.94
CA ALA A 16 -1.04 18.76 -1.77
C ALA A 16 0.05 18.85 -0.71
N ILE A 17 1.04 17.97 -0.74
CA ILE A 17 2.14 17.94 0.23
C ILE A 17 3.34 18.66 -0.34
N ALA A 18 3.67 19.80 0.27
CA ALA A 18 4.91 20.50 -0.03
C ALA A 18 6.12 19.58 0.28
N HIS A 19 7.08 19.54 -0.64
CA HIS A 19 8.31 18.74 -0.45
C HIS A 19 8.08 17.22 -0.34
N GLY A 20 7.34 16.61 -1.26
CA GLY A 20 7.02 15.17 -1.28
C GLY A 20 8.23 14.24 -1.12
N ARG A 21 9.42 14.62 -1.63
CA ARG A 21 10.66 13.86 -1.41
C ARG A 21 11.10 13.85 0.07
N THR A 22 10.82 14.91 0.80
CA THR A 22 11.10 14.96 2.25
C THR A 22 10.19 14.01 3.01
N GLN A 23 8.92 13.91 2.60
CA GLN A 23 7.98 12.95 3.17
C GLN A 23 8.44 11.51 2.93
N GLU A 24 8.80 11.17 1.69
CA GLU A 24 9.36 9.85 1.36
C GLU A 24 10.58 9.52 2.24
N ARG A 25 11.52 10.46 2.39
CA ARG A 25 12.70 10.27 3.25
C ARG A 25 12.34 10.07 4.72
N ARG A 26 11.37 10.80 5.25
CA ARG A 26 10.91 10.60 6.64
C ARG A 26 10.35 9.21 6.85
N LEU A 27 9.52 8.73 5.92
CA LEU A 27 8.98 7.37 5.97
C LEU A 27 10.10 6.33 5.88
N VAL A 28 11.03 6.51 4.96
CA VAL A 28 12.19 5.62 4.79
C VAL A 28 13.07 5.61 6.05
N ASN A 29 13.35 6.76 6.66
CA ASN A 29 14.12 6.84 7.90
C ASN A 29 13.41 6.14 9.06
N PHE A 30 12.09 6.29 9.16
CA PHE A 30 11.32 5.56 10.15
C PHE A 30 11.43 4.05 9.94
N LEU A 31 11.21 3.56 8.73
CA LEU A 31 11.34 2.14 8.39
C LEU A 31 12.76 1.61 8.64
N ASP A 32 13.78 2.43 8.38
CA ASP A 32 15.16 2.08 8.69
C ASP A 32 15.39 1.92 10.20
N SER A 33 14.81 2.80 11.00
CA SER A 33 14.96 2.76 12.46
C SER A 33 14.36 1.52 13.11
N ILE A 34 13.37 0.89 12.46
CA ILE A 34 12.66 -0.28 12.99
C ILE A 34 13.13 -1.62 12.40
N LYS A 35 13.94 -1.61 11.36
CA LYS A 35 14.27 -2.81 10.55
C LYS A 35 14.81 -4.01 11.33
N HIS A 36 15.51 -3.76 12.44
CA HIS A 36 16.08 -4.84 13.26
C HIS A 36 15.16 -5.31 14.38
N ASN A 37 14.12 -4.54 14.71
CA ASN A 37 13.19 -4.87 15.79
C ASN A 37 11.77 -5.19 15.30
N ALA A 38 11.48 -5.01 14.01
CA ALA A 38 10.19 -5.34 13.42
C ALA A 38 10.06 -6.85 13.17
N ALA A 39 8.92 -7.43 13.54
CA ALA A 39 8.45 -8.72 13.06
C ALA A 39 7.64 -8.53 11.77
N ALA A 40 6.75 -7.54 11.78
CA ALA A 40 5.91 -7.23 10.63
C ALA A 40 5.64 -5.71 10.54
N VAL A 41 5.37 -5.25 9.31
CA VAL A 41 4.90 -3.91 9.00
C VAL A 41 3.63 -4.03 8.15
N TYR A 42 2.53 -3.46 8.64
CA TYR A 42 1.26 -3.38 7.96
C TYR A 42 1.05 -1.99 7.39
N LEU A 43 1.04 -1.88 6.06
CA LEU A 43 0.74 -0.67 5.30
C LEU A 43 -0.73 -0.71 4.94
N LEU A 44 -1.56 0.05 5.68
CA LEU A 44 -3.02 -0.08 5.66
C LEU A 44 -3.72 0.79 4.61
N GLY A 45 -3.13 0.90 3.42
CA GLY A 45 -3.71 1.61 2.28
C GLY A 45 -3.33 3.08 2.18
N ASP A 46 -3.56 3.66 1.00
CA ASP A 46 -3.23 5.05 0.66
C ASP A 46 -1.76 5.41 0.96
N ILE A 47 -0.87 4.46 0.74
CA ILE A 47 0.57 4.69 0.87
C ILE A 47 1.05 5.57 -0.28
N PHE A 48 0.53 5.35 -1.48
CA PHE A 48 0.74 6.21 -2.63
C PHE A 48 -0.50 7.09 -2.85
N ASP A 49 -0.30 8.33 -3.24
CA ASP A 49 -1.39 9.23 -3.65
C ASP A 49 -2.03 8.76 -4.96
N PHE A 50 -1.25 8.10 -5.79
CA PHE A 50 -1.70 7.42 -7.00
C PHE A 50 -0.74 6.29 -7.35
N TRP A 51 -1.28 5.08 -7.59
CA TRP A 51 -0.53 3.95 -8.11
C TRP A 51 -1.33 3.24 -9.18
N TYR A 52 -0.73 3.04 -10.35
CA TYR A 52 -1.34 2.37 -11.47
C TYR A 52 -0.31 1.49 -12.19
N GLU A 53 -0.60 0.21 -12.30
CA GLU A 53 0.22 -0.74 -13.04
C GLU A 53 -0.42 -1.08 -14.38
N PHE A 54 0.35 -1.07 -15.44
CA PHE A 54 -0.11 -1.48 -16.76
C PHE A 54 0.98 -2.27 -17.49
N LYS A 55 0.76 -3.56 -17.65
CA LYS A 55 1.72 -4.49 -18.30
C LYS A 55 3.12 -4.38 -17.70
N LEU A 56 4.03 -3.69 -18.39
CA LEU A 56 5.43 -3.50 -18.01
C LEU A 56 5.70 -2.09 -17.44
N VAL A 57 4.66 -1.32 -17.12
CA VAL A 57 4.79 0.08 -16.69
C VAL A 57 4.27 0.25 -15.29
N VAL A 58 5.09 0.90 -14.46
CA VAL A 58 4.74 1.33 -13.10
C VAL A 58 5.01 2.83 -12.96
N PRO A 59 4.43 3.50 -11.95
CA PRO A 59 4.67 4.91 -11.69
C PRO A 59 6.15 5.23 -11.47
N LYS A 60 6.58 6.37 -11.97
CA LYS A 60 7.94 6.91 -11.74
C LYS A 60 8.07 7.41 -10.30
N GLY A 61 9.23 7.19 -9.72
CA GLY A 61 9.55 7.70 -8.39
C GLY A 61 9.52 6.59 -7.33
N TYR A 62 9.46 7.02 -6.07
CA TYR A 62 9.39 6.15 -4.90
C TYR A 62 10.55 5.16 -4.74
N THR A 63 11.65 5.38 -5.43
CA THR A 63 12.80 4.46 -5.48
C THR A 63 13.35 4.19 -4.08
N ARG A 64 13.39 5.20 -3.20
CA ARG A 64 13.87 5.04 -1.82
C ARG A 64 12.93 4.20 -0.98
N PHE A 65 11.63 4.46 -1.10
CA PHE A 65 10.62 3.72 -0.37
C PHE A 65 10.54 2.26 -0.85
N LEU A 66 10.50 2.04 -2.17
CA LEU A 66 10.50 0.69 -2.75
C LEU A 66 11.76 -0.09 -2.36
N GLY A 67 12.93 0.53 -2.43
CA GLY A 67 14.18 -0.09 -1.98
C GLY A 67 14.17 -0.40 -0.48
N LYS A 68 13.56 0.46 0.36
CA LYS A 68 13.49 0.22 1.81
C LYS A 68 12.55 -0.93 2.16
N ILE A 69 11.38 -1.04 1.53
CA ILE A 69 10.50 -2.18 1.78
C ILE A 69 11.10 -3.49 1.25
N SER A 70 11.83 -3.45 0.15
CA SER A 70 12.60 -4.61 -0.34
C SER A 70 13.69 -5.03 0.65
N GLU A 71 14.45 -4.08 1.21
CA GLU A 71 15.42 -4.36 2.28
C GLU A 71 14.77 -5.00 3.50
N LEU A 72 13.60 -4.52 3.93
CA LEU A 72 12.88 -5.11 5.06
C LEU A 72 12.48 -6.56 4.78
N THR A 73 11.93 -6.85 3.63
CA THR A 73 11.54 -8.22 3.25
C THR A 73 12.76 -9.14 3.12
N ASP A 74 13.86 -8.66 2.58
CA ASP A 74 15.14 -9.38 2.51
C ASP A 74 15.71 -9.71 3.89
N LEU A 75 15.48 -8.84 4.88
CA LEU A 75 15.84 -9.07 6.29
C LEU A 75 14.85 -9.99 7.02
N GLY A 76 13.82 -10.50 6.36
CA GLY A 76 12.82 -11.39 6.93
C GLY A 76 11.71 -10.68 7.73
N VAL A 77 11.54 -9.37 7.55
CA VAL A 77 10.40 -8.63 8.09
C VAL A 77 9.19 -8.86 7.17
N GLU A 78 8.07 -9.31 7.72
CA GLU A 78 6.84 -9.44 6.95
C GLU A 78 6.29 -8.05 6.63
N VAL A 79 6.13 -7.74 5.35
CA VAL A 79 5.53 -6.47 4.91
C VAL A 79 4.21 -6.77 4.22
N HIS A 80 3.12 -6.27 4.81
CA HIS A 80 1.76 -6.40 4.31
C HIS A 80 1.29 -5.08 3.73
N PHE A 81 0.75 -5.11 2.52
CA PHE A 81 0.25 -3.93 1.82
C PHE A 81 -1.24 -4.08 1.56
N PHE A 82 -2.05 -3.26 2.21
CA PHE A 82 -3.50 -3.18 1.98
C PHE A 82 -3.77 -2.12 0.92
N ILE A 83 -4.63 -2.44 -0.03
CA ILE A 83 -5.04 -1.52 -1.07
C ILE A 83 -6.03 -0.51 -0.49
N GLY A 84 -5.72 0.78 -0.64
CA GLY A 84 -6.62 1.89 -0.37
C GLY A 84 -7.34 2.36 -1.63
N ASN A 85 -8.04 3.47 -1.54
CA ASN A 85 -8.74 4.04 -2.68
C ASN A 85 -7.83 4.83 -3.64
N HIS A 86 -6.67 5.28 -3.19
CA HIS A 86 -5.68 5.99 -4.00
C HIS A 86 -4.71 5.04 -4.73
N ASP A 87 -4.44 3.88 -4.18
CA ASP A 87 -3.55 2.87 -4.79
C ASP A 87 -4.30 1.61 -5.27
N ILE A 88 -5.55 1.81 -5.66
CA ILE A 88 -6.51 0.76 -6.04
C ILE A 88 -6.06 -0.08 -7.25
N TRP A 89 -5.29 0.50 -8.17
CA TRP A 89 -4.78 -0.19 -9.36
C TRP A 89 -3.40 -0.84 -9.16
N CYS A 90 -3.08 -1.17 -7.91
CA CYS A 90 -1.91 -1.95 -7.59
C CYS A 90 -2.08 -3.38 -8.12
N GLY A 91 -1.19 -3.79 -8.99
CA GLY A 91 -1.13 -5.14 -9.55
C GLY A 91 -0.28 -6.09 -8.68
N ASP A 92 0.70 -6.73 -9.27
CA ASP A 92 1.58 -7.69 -8.59
C ASP A 92 3.05 -7.24 -8.50
N TYR A 93 3.35 -6.04 -8.97
CA TYR A 93 4.71 -5.50 -8.98
C TYR A 93 5.33 -5.48 -7.58
N LEU A 94 4.60 -4.96 -6.58
CA LEU A 94 5.11 -4.87 -5.21
C LEU A 94 5.34 -6.25 -4.59
N GLU A 95 4.52 -7.25 -4.93
CA GLU A 95 4.75 -8.64 -4.48
C GLU A 95 6.00 -9.23 -5.11
N LYS A 96 6.12 -9.11 -6.44
CA LYS A 96 7.21 -9.72 -7.21
C LYS A 96 8.56 -9.05 -6.99
N GLU A 97 8.57 -7.72 -6.93
CA GLU A 97 9.81 -6.94 -6.88
C GLU A 97 10.23 -6.58 -5.44
N CYS A 98 9.27 -6.37 -4.55
CA CYS A 98 9.54 -5.92 -3.19
C CYS A 98 9.26 -6.98 -2.12
N GLY A 99 8.70 -8.13 -2.48
CA GLY A 99 8.44 -9.24 -1.55
C GLY A 99 7.33 -8.97 -0.54
N VAL A 100 6.45 -7.99 -0.77
CA VAL A 100 5.34 -7.70 0.12
C VAL A 100 4.17 -8.65 -0.12
N THR A 101 3.28 -8.80 0.86
CA THR A 101 2.00 -9.49 0.71
C THR A 101 0.90 -8.47 0.48
N ILE A 102 0.24 -8.51 -0.68
CA ILE A 102 -0.86 -7.58 -1.00
C ILE A 102 -2.19 -8.13 -0.51
N HIS A 103 -2.93 -7.30 0.24
CA HIS A 103 -4.28 -7.57 0.70
C HIS A 103 -5.29 -6.68 -0.03
N ARG A 104 -6.18 -7.30 -0.80
CA ARG A 104 -7.25 -6.63 -1.56
C ARG A 104 -8.58 -6.61 -0.80
N GLN A 105 -8.64 -7.30 0.32
CA GLN A 105 -9.79 -7.42 1.21
C GLN A 105 -9.36 -7.21 2.65
N PRO A 106 -10.27 -6.82 3.53
CA PRO A 106 -10.01 -6.81 4.97
C PRO A 106 -9.48 -8.16 5.46
N LEU A 107 -8.61 -8.11 6.45
CA LEU A 107 -8.00 -9.27 7.08
C LEU A 107 -8.32 -9.29 8.57
N THR A 108 -8.83 -10.42 9.06
CA THR A 108 -8.84 -10.72 10.49
C THR A 108 -7.68 -11.66 10.80
N CYS A 109 -6.83 -11.28 11.72
CA CYS A 109 -5.66 -12.08 12.10
C CYS A 109 -5.37 -11.98 13.60
N GLU A 110 -4.66 -12.96 14.12
CA GLU A 110 -4.15 -12.93 15.48
C GLU A 110 -2.70 -12.44 15.50
N ILE A 111 -2.41 -11.45 16.34
CA ILE A 111 -1.06 -10.92 16.56
C ILE A 111 -0.79 -10.95 18.06
N TYR A 112 0.18 -11.73 18.49
CA TYR A 112 0.55 -11.91 19.89
C TYR A 112 -0.62 -12.24 20.83
N GLY A 113 -1.51 -13.15 20.39
CA GLY A 113 -2.66 -13.60 21.18
C GLY A 113 -3.83 -12.61 21.20
N LYS A 114 -3.81 -11.57 20.38
CA LYS A 114 -4.91 -10.60 20.23
C LYS A 114 -5.45 -10.65 18.81
N GLU A 115 -6.76 -10.64 18.67
CA GLU A 115 -7.43 -10.55 17.38
C GLU A 115 -7.45 -9.10 16.85
N PHE A 116 -7.07 -8.95 15.59
CA PHE A 116 -7.07 -7.67 14.86
C PHE A 116 -7.92 -7.79 13.61
N PHE A 117 -8.77 -6.78 13.38
CA PHE A 117 -9.41 -6.55 12.09
C PHE A 117 -8.68 -5.42 11.38
N LEU A 118 -8.06 -5.73 10.25
CA LEU A 118 -7.20 -4.82 9.49
C LEU A 118 -7.86 -4.48 8.16
N ALA A 119 -8.05 -3.20 7.91
CA ALA A 119 -8.61 -2.68 6.66
C ALA A 119 -8.16 -1.23 6.47
N HIS A 120 -8.20 -0.74 5.22
CA HIS A 120 -7.99 0.69 4.97
C HIS A 120 -9.11 1.56 5.54
N GLY A 121 -10.33 1.03 5.56
CA GLY A 121 -11.47 1.73 6.16
C GLY A 121 -12.36 2.46 5.16
N ASP A 122 -11.99 2.56 3.91
CA ASP A 122 -12.82 3.12 2.86
C ASP A 122 -14.11 2.30 2.69
N GLY A 123 -15.25 2.95 2.85
CA GLY A 123 -16.58 2.32 2.79
C GLY A 123 -16.95 1.43 3.99
N LEU A 124 -16.16 1.40 5.07
CA LEU A 124 -16.58 0.79 6.33
C LEU A 124 -17.66 1.68 6.98
N GLY A 125 -18.87 1.14 7.12
CA GLY A 125 -20.02 1.87 7.67
C GLY A 125 -20.72 2.79 6.66
N ASP A 126 -20.26 2.91 5.44
CA ASP A 126 -20.93 3.67 4.40
C ASP A 126 -22.23 2.97 3.95
N LYS A 127 -23.34 3.69 4.03
CA LYS A 127 -24.67 3.22 3.61
C LYS A 127 -25.01 3.66 2.19
N ASP A 128 -24.20 4.49 1.54
CA ASP A 128 -24.48 4.99 0.20
C ASP A 128 -24.24 3.90 -0.85
N ALA A 129 -25.33 3.42 -1.44
CA ALA A 129 -25.31 2.42 -2.50
C ALA A 129 -24.54 2.91 -3.75
N LYS A 130 -24.53 4.21 -4.04
CA LYS A 130 -23.80 4.79 -5.18
C LYS A 130 -22.30 4.71 -4.95
N PHE A 131 -21.85 5.02 -3.74
CA PHE A 131 -20.44 4.89 -3.37
C PHE A 131 -19.96 3.45 -3.45
N LYS A 132 -20.76 2.50 -2.92
CA LYS A 132 -20.45 1.06 -3.02
C LYS A 132 -20.38 0.57 -4.46
N LEU A 133 -21.30 1.04 -5.31
CA LEU A 133 -21.28 0.71 -6.75
C LEU A 133 -20.04 1.28 -7.42
N LEU A 134 -19.73 2.56 -7.18
CA LEU A 134 -18.55 3.22 -7.74
C LEU A 134 -17.26 2.51 -7.31
N ARG A 135 -17.13 2.19 -6.03
CA ARG A 135 -16.01 1.42 -5.49
C ARG A 135 -15.88 0.05 -6.17
N SER A 136 -17.01 -0.67 -6.34
CA SER A 136 -17.01 -1.96 -7.05
C SER A 136 -16.52 -1.83 -8.48
N MET A 137 -16.88 -0.74 -9.18
CA MET A 137 -16.36 -0.46 -10.53
C MET A 137 -14.86 -0.22 -10.55
N PHE A 138 -14.31 0.54 -9.60
CA PHE A 138 -12.88 0.80 -9.50
C PHE A 138 -12.06 -0.47 -9.18
N HIS A 139 -12.63 -1.41 -8.44
CA HIS A 139 -12.03 -2.72 -8.18
C HIS A 139 -12.24 -3.73 -9.33
N SER A 140 -12.95 -3.35 -10.40
CA SER A 140 -13.22 -4.24 -11.52
C SER A 140 -11.98 -4.46 -12.38
N THR A 141 -11.65 -5.71 -12.61
CA THR A 141 -10.58 -6.10 -13.55
C THR A 141 -10.84 -5.57 -14.96
N CYS A 142 -12.12 -5.50 -15.36
CA CYS A 142 -12.50 -4.94 -16.65
C CYS A 142 -12.09 -3.47 -16.80
N LEU A 143 -12.28 -2.66 -15.76
CA LEU A 143 -11.86 -1.26 -15.77
C LEU A 143 -10.33 -1.14 -15.90
N LEU A 144 -9.56 -2.00 -15.22
CA LEU A 144 -8.11 -2.03 -15.33
C LEU A 144 -7.63 -2.28 -16.76
N TYR A 145 -8.28 -3.20 -17.47
CA TYR A 145 -7.92 -3.54 -18.86
C TYR A 145 -8.43 -2.54 -19.91
N THR A 146 -9.47 -1.78 -19.62
CA THR A 146 -10.03 -0.77 -20.54
C THR A 146 -9.44 0.62 -20.34
N SER A 147 -8.67 0.85 -19.28
CA SER A 147 -8.00 2.12 -19.05
C SER A 147 -6.99 2.44 -20.15
N PRO A 148 -6.86 3.71 -20.57
CA PRO A 148 -5.87 4.10 -21.58
C PRO A 148 -4.45 3.73 -21.14
N SER A 149 -3.64 3.33 -22.11
CA SER A 149 -2.22 3.08 -21.86
C SER A 149 -1.53 4.40 -21.48
N PRO A 150 -0.58 4.38 -20.54
CA PRO A 150 0.25 5.56 -20.24
C PRO A 150 1.07 6.10 -21.43
N ARG A 151 1.02 5.42 -22.57
CA ARG A 151 1.68 5.84 -23.82
C ARG A 151 0.74 6.60 -24.77
N ASP A 152 -0.54 6.55 -24.50
CA ASP A 152 -1.56 7.26 -25.25
C ASP A 152 -1.83 8.62 -24.57
#